data_7b5577c9fa91615842071978c5ca083a
#
_entry.id   7b5577c9fa91615842071978c5ca083a
#
_cell.length_a   1.000
_cell.length_b   1.000
_cell.length_c   1.000
_cell.angle_alpha   90.00
_cell.angle_beta   90.00
_cell.angle_gamma   90.00
#
_symmetry.space_group_name_H-M   'P 1'
#
loop_
_entity.id
_entity.type
_entity.pdbx_description
1 polymer ?
#
loop_
_entity_poly.entity_id
_entity_poly.type
_entity_poly.pdbx_seq_one_letter_code
_entity_poly.pdbx_strand_id
1 'polypeptide(L)'
;MHFIQIYLETIQDLLCPKNTVKIRESAEKGIFLENCLWINVKNNKECKEAFERGEKNRMVESTEINEYNTRSHTILMIKIEKCYSNEEIEQNVVTKGMLYLVDLAGSERIKPYIKGKQLEQTKKINNSLSVLGNCINSIVLGNSYIPFRESKLTRVLQEALGGNSNTSLIVTLSPSNLNSEESLSSLNFGSRAMKLAINPKRNIESVEENALEQLNKKYI
;
A
#
# COMPACT_ATOMS: atom_id res chain seq x y z
N MET A 1 11.90 5.50 -2.02
CA MET A 1 10.72 4.97 -2.72
C MET A 1 10.81 3.47 -2.85
N HIS A 2 9.77 2.72 -2.49
CA HIS A 2 9.55 1.31 -2.84
C HIS A 2 8.42 1.23 -3.86
N PHE A 3 8.42 0.19 -4.70
CA PHE A 3 7.30 -0.14 -5.57
C PHE A 3 7.13 -1.65 -5.62
N ILE A 4 6.01 -2.14 -5.11
CA ILE A 4 5.74 -3.58 -4.98
C ILE A 4 4.45 -3.99 -5.66
N GLN A 5 4.39 -5.27 -6.02
CA GLN A 5 3.19 -5.97 -6.46
C GLN A 5 2.87 -7.11 -5.49
N ILE A 6 1.58 -7.30 -5.22
CA ILE A 6 1.09 -8.47 -4.46
C ILE A 6 0.19 -9.29 -5.38
N TYR A 7 0.62 -10.50 -5.65
CA TYR A 7 -0.12 -11.47 -6.46
C TYR A 7 -0.12 -12.84 -5.78
N LEU A 8 -1.31 -13.43 -5.60
CA LEU A 8 -1.50 -14.74 -4.96
C LEU A 8 -0.77 -14.87 -3.60
N GLU A 9 -0.83 -13.82 -2.77
CA GLU A 9 -0.14 -13.75 -1.46
C GLU A 9 1.41 -13.82 -1.57
N THR A 10 1.96 -13.47 -2.73
CA THR A 10 3.39 -13.28 -2.94
C THR A 10 3.69 -11.81 -3.18
N ILE A 11 4.68 -11.27 -2.47
CA ILE A 11 5.15 -9.90 -2.67
C ILE A 11 6.35 -9.91 -3.59
N GLN A 12 6.30 -9.07 -4.62
CA GLN A 12 7.37 -8.86 -5.54
C GLN A 12 7.82 -7.41 -5.51
N ASP A 13 9.13 -7.20 -5.53
CA ASP A 13 9.75 -5.89 -5.67
C ASP A 13 9.81 -5.52 -7.16
N LEU A 14 9.01 -4.54 -7.58
CA LEU A 14 9.00 -4.08 -8.98
C LEU A 14 10.23 -3.27 -9.36
N LEU A 15 10.99 -2.75 -8.40
CA LEU A 15 12.25 -2.04 -8.65
C LEU A 15 13.44 -2.99 -8.74
N CYS A 16 13.33 -4.19 -8.14
CA CYS A 16 14.32 -5.26 -8.22
C CYS A 16 13.66 -6.65 -8.15
N PRO A 17 13.11 -7.19 -9.27
CA PRO A 17 12.32 -8.44 -9.26
C PRO A 17 13.05 -9.69 -8.74
N LYS A 18 14.37 -9.64 -8.64
CA LYS A 18 15.19 -10.74 -8.08
C LYS A 18 15.12 -10.84 -6.56
N ASN A 19 14.63 -9.80 -5.88
CA ASN A 19 14.56 -9.76 -4.42
C ASN A 19 13.43 -10.65 -3.90
N THR A 20 13.75 -11.42 -2.85
CA THR A 20 12.72 -12.15 -2.09
C THR A 20 12.25 -11.28 -0.92
N VAL A 21 11.12 -10.61 -1.10
CA VAL A 21 10.57 -9.66 -0.14
C VAL A 21 9.81 -10.40 0.96
N LYS A 22 10.05 -10.01 2.22
CA LYS A 22 9.33 -10.50 3.40
C LYS A 22 8.76 -9.36 4.21
N ILE A 23 7.55 -9.53 4.75
CA ILE A 23 6.98 -8.59 5.72
C ILE A 23 7.56 -8.92 7.10
N ARG A 24 8.09 -7.90 7.77
CA ARG A 24 8.58 -7.96 9.14
C ARG A 24 7.90 -6.92 10.00
N GLU A 25 8.00 -7.10 11.29
CA GLU A 25 7.53 -6.16 12.30
C GLU A 25 8.58 -5.98 13.38
N SER A 26 8.80 -4.74 13.76
CA SER A 26 9.62 -4.40 14.93
C SER A 26 8.94 -3.29 15.74
N ALA A 27 9.28 -3.19 17.02
CA ALA A 27 8.74 -2.14 17.89
C ALA A 27 9.14 -0.73 17.42
N GLU A 28 10.32 -0.59 16.79
CA GLU A 28 10.84 0.70 16.33
C GLU A 28 10.26 1.13 14.98
N LYS A 29 10.13 0.19 14.02
CA LYS A 29 9.79 0.49 12.63
C LYS A 29 8.33 0.18 12.28
N GLY A 30 7.59 -0.47 13.18
CA GLY A 30 6.30 -1.04 12.84
C GLY A 30 6.43 -2.13 11.77
N ILE A 31 5.52 -2.13 10.80
CA ILE A 31 5.55 -3.05 9.65
C ILE A 31 6.54 -2.52 8.60
N PHE A 32 7.44 -3.38 8.14
CA PHE A 32 8.38 -3.04 7.07
C PHE A 32 8.64 -4.24 6.13
N LEU A 33 9.19 -3.92 4.95
CA LEU A 33 9.54 -4.89 3.94
C LEU A 33 11.05 -5.18 3.99
N GLU A 34 11.40 -6.39 4.43
CA GLU A 34 12.76 -6.89 4.39
C GLU A 34 13.14 -7.31 2.97
N ASN A 35 14.37 -7.00 2.54
CA ASN A 35 14.88 -7.26 1.19
C ASN A 35 14.10 -6.59 0.05
N CYS A 36 13.45 -5.48 0.30
CA CYS A 36 12.82 -4.65 -0.71
C CYS A 36 13.69 -3.43 -1.00
N LEU A 37 13.92 -3.12 -2.27
CA LEU A 37 14.81 -2.03 -2.68
C LEU A 37 14.21 -0.67 -2.35
N TRP A 38 14.93 0.15 -1.57
CA TRP A 38 14.69 1.58 -1.46
C TRP A 38 15.51 2.34 -2.51
N ILE A 39 14.84 3.12 -3.36
CA ILE A 39 15.49 4.07 -4.26
C ILE A 39 15.34 5.47 -3.66
N ASN A 40 16.46 6.18 -3.45
CA ASN A 40 16.45 7.59 -3.12
C ASN A 40 16.17 8.39 -4.39
N VAL A 41 15.18 9.28 -4.35
CA VAL A 41 14.81 10.17 -5.46
C VAL A 41 14.88 11.61 -4.95
N LYS A 42 15.56 12.47 -5.70
CA LYS A 42 15.82 13.86 -5.32
C LYS A 42 14.88 14.85 -6.01
N ASN A 43 14.27 14.44 -7.11
CA ASN A 43 13.43 15.30 -7.95
C ASN A 43 12.36 14.49 -8.68
N ASN A 44 11.44 15.21 -9.32
CA ASN A 44 10.32 14.61 -10.04
C ASN A 44 10.76 13.70 -11.19
N LYS A 45 11.85 14.04 -11.89
CA LYS A 45 12.37 13.24 -13.01
C LYS A 45 12.82 11.86 -12.53
N GLU A 46 13.64 11.80 -11.48
CA GLU A 46 14.10 10.54 -10.90
C GLU A 46 12.95 9.70 -10.33
N CYS A 47 11.97 10.37 -9.72
CA CYS A 47 10.76 9.69 -9.22
C CYS A 47 9.99 9.03 -10.38
N LYS A 48 9.81 9.75 -11.49
CA LYS A 48 9.14 9.27 -12.70
C LYS A 48 9.91 8.11 -13.34
N GLU A 49 11.21 8.21 -13.49
CA GLU A 49 12.06 7.15 -14.03
C GLU A 49 12.00 5.87 -13.19
N ALA A 50 12.01 6.01 -11.87
CA ALA A 50 11.87 4.87 -10.96
C ALA A 50 10.48 4.23 -11.07
N PHE A 51 9.42 5.05 -11.17
CA PHE A 51 8.05 4.56 -11.39
C PHE A 51 7.93 3.81 -12.73
N GLU A 52 8.40 4.41 -13.83
CA GLU A 52 8.38 3.80 -15.17
C GLU A 52 9.17 2.47 -15.22
N ARG A 53 10.27 2.39 -14.49
CA ARG A 53 11.03 1.14 -14.32
C ARG A 53 10.17 0.05 -13.65
N GLY A 54 9.47 0.39 -12.59
CA GLY A 54 8.57 -0.54 -11.90
C GLY A 54 7.41 -0.99 -12.78
N GLU A 55 6.80 -0.07 -13.53
CA GLU A 55 5.73 -0.39 -14.48
C GLU A 55 6.21 -1.34 -15.60
N LYS A 56 7.42 -1.13 -16.13
CA LYS A 56 8.02 -2.06 -17.12
C LYS A 56 8.16 -3.48 -16.54
N ASN A 57 8.61 -3.61 -15.30
CA ASN A 57 8.76 -4.92 -14.65
C ASN A 57 7.38 -5.56 -14.38
N ARG A 58 6.38 -4.77 -14.03
CA ARG A 58 4.99 -5.22 -13.92
C ARG A 58 4.45 -5.79 -15.26
N MET A 59 4.76 -5.12 -16.39
CA MET A 59 4.32 -5.55 -17.73
C MET A 59 5.01 -6.83 -18.22
N VAL A 60 6.29 -7.02 -17.94
CA VAL A 60 7.06 -8.19 -18.39
C VAL A 60 6.48 -9.49 -17.84
N GLU A 61 5.98 -9.48 -16.62
CA GLU A 61 5.34 -10.65 -16.02
C GLU A 61 3.90 -10.87 -16.48
N SER A 62 3.29 -9.86 -17.07
CA SER A 62 1.91 -9.93 -17.59
C SER A 62 1.80 -10.46 -19.03
N THR A 63 2.93 -10.81 -19.69
CA THR A 63 2.95 -11.15 -21.13
C THR A 63 2.23 -12.44 -21.50
N GLU A 64 1.80 -13.25 -20.55
CA GLU A 64 1.01 -14.43 -20.90
C GLU A 64 -0.51 -14.18 -20.98
N ILE A 65 -1.08 -13.12 -20.37
CA ILE A 65 -2.53 -12.80 -20.53
C ILE A 65 -2.82 -11.38 -20.01
N ASN A 66 -3.57 -10.55 -20.76
CA ASN A 66 -4.12 -9.23 -20.37
C ASN A 66 -4.93 -9.21 -19.05
N GLU A 67 -5.22 -10.35 -18.45
CA GLU A 67 -5.92 -10.51 -17.20
C GLU A 67 -5.03 -10.36 -15.94
N TYR A 68 -3.69 -10.33 -16.08
CA TYR A 68 -2.78 -10.33 -14.93
C TYR A 68 -2.78 -8.99 -14.18
N ASN A 69 -2.88 -7.88 -14.92
CA ASN A 69 -2.86 -6.53 -14.33
C ASN A 69 -4.10 -6.24 -13.48
N THR A 70 -5.24 -6.87 -13.78
CA THR A 70 -6.48 -6.71 -13.01
C THR A 70 -6.55 -7.59 -11.77
N ARG A 71 -5.60 -8.52 -11.60
CA ARG A 71 -5.61 -9.55 -10.55
C ARG A 71 -4.51 -9.39 -9.50
N SER A 72 -3.72 -8.35 -9.59
CA SER A 72 -2.68 -8.02 -8.62
C SER A 72 -2.91 -6.66 -7.98
N HIS A 73 -2.51 -6.52 -6.71
CA HIS A 73 -2.45 -5.23 -6.06
C HIS A 73 -1.07 -4.63 -6.29
N THR A 74 -1.00 -3.33 -6.58
CA THR A 74 0.28 -2.61 -6.61
C THR A 74 0.31 -1.52 -5.56
N ILE A 75 1.45 -1.33 -4.93
CA ILE A 75 1.65 -0.34 -3.87
C ILE A 75 2.95 0.39 -4.12
N LEU A 76 2.83 1.69 -4.40
CA LEU A 76 3.96 2.60 -4.43
C LEU A 76 4.05 3.30 -3.08
N MET A 77 5.21 3.18 -2.43
CA MET A 77 5.50 3.79 -1.13
C MET A 77 6.58 4.83 -1.27
N ILE A 78 6.29 6.07 -0.86
CA ILE A 78 7.22 7.20 -0.90
C ILE A 78 7.41 7.69 0.53
N LYS A 79 8.64 7.55 1.05
CA LYS A 79 9.04 8.14 2.31
C LYS A 79 9.50 9.57 2.07
N ILE A 80 8.97 10.50 2.85
CA ILE A 80 9.28 11.92 2.78
C ILE A 80 9.87 12.34 4.12
N GLU A 81 11.05 12.93 4.09
CA GLU A 81 11.70 13.52 5.26
C GLU A 81 11.96 14.99 4.97
N LYS A 82 11.45 15.87 5.83
CA LYS A 82 11.65 17.31 5.75
C LYS A 82 12.37 17.77 7.01
N CYS A 83 13.56 18.33 6.80
CA CYS A 83 14.34 18.95 7.88
C CYS A 83 14.17 20.46 7.81
N TYR A 84 13.95 21.12 8.95
CA TYR A 84 13.88 22.57 9.08
C TYR A 84 14.25 23.01 10.50
N SER A 85 14.77 24.23 10.62
CA SER A 85 14.95 24.86 11.92
C SER A 85 13.62 25.39 12.43
N ASN A 86 13.28 25.07 13.66
CA ASN A 86 12.11 25.65 14.32
C ASN A 86 12.60 26.78 15.25
N GLU A 87 12.30 28.02 14.87
CA GLU A 87 12.73 29.22 15.61
C GLU A 87 12.04 29.33 16.99
N GLU A 88 10.82 28.76 17.14
CA GLU A 88 10.09 28.83 18.42
C GLU A 88 10.71 27.96 19.52
N ILE A 89 11.34 26.86 19.17
CA ILE A 89 11.97 25.93 20.11
C ILE A 89 13.51 25.91 20.00
N GLU A 90 14.08 26.75 19.13
CA GLU A 90 15.53 26.84 18.85
C GLU A 90 16.18 25.48 18.55
N GLN A 91 15.44 24.59 17.90
CA GLN A 91 15.87 23.24 17.58
C GLN A 91 15.63 22.86 16.11
N ASN A 92 16.49 22.01 15.61
CA ASN A 92 16.27 21.38 14.31
C ASN A 92 15.23 20.26 14.42
N VAL A 93 14.29 20.26 13.51
CA VAL A 93 13.15 19.35 13.51
C VAL A 93 13.13 18.57 12.20
N VAL A 94 12.91 17.26 12.32
CA VAL A 94 12.65 16.38 11.18
C VAL A 94 11.22 15.90 11.20
N THR A 95 10.48 16.22 10.16
CA THR A 95 9.13 15.67 9.95
C THR A 95 9.23 14.50 8.99
N LYS A 96 8.67 13.36 9.38
CA LYS A 96 8.67 12.12 8.58
C LYS A 96 7.25 11.78 8.14
N GLY A 97 7.08 11.47 6.87
CA GLY A 97 5.83 11.00 6.30
C GLY A 97 6.03 9.80 5.40
N MET A 98 4.98 8.97 5.28
CA MET A 98 4.93 7.86 4.34
C MET A 98 3.66 8.00 3.50
N LEU A 99 3.81 8.12 2.18
CA LEU A 99 2.71 8.12 1.22
C LEU A 99 2.59 6.72 0.62
N TYR A 100 1.39 6.15 0.68
CA TYR A 100 1.02 4.92 0.00
C TYR A 100 0.07 5.26 -1.15
N LEU A 101 0.44 4.95 -2.38
CA LEU A 101 -0.44 4.96 -3.54
C LEU A 101 -0.76 3.51 -3.90
N VAL A 102 -2.02 3.13 -3.77
CA VAL A 102 -2.47 1.74 -3.84
C VAL A 102 -3.45 1.57 -4.99
N ASP A 103 -3.11 0.69 -5.91
CA ASP A 103 -3.99 0.19 -6.97
C ASP A 103 -4.38 -1.25 -6.62
N LEU A 104 -5.64 -1.44 -6.22
CA LEU A 104 -6.15 -2.73 -5.78
C LEU A 104 -6.53 -3.61 -6.98
N ALA A 105 -6.41 -4.92 -6.80
CA ALA A 105 -6.96 -5.87 -7.77
C ALA A 105 -8.46 -5.68 -7.94
N GLY A 106 -8.99 -6.10 -9.08
CA GLY A 106 -10.42 -6.01 -9.38
C GLY A 106 -11.27 -6.77 -8.36
N SER A 107 -12.44 -6.20 -8.05
CA SER A 107 -13.42 -6.76 -7.10
C SER A 107 -14.50 -7.60 -7.79
N GLU A 108 -14.34 -7.87 -9.08
CA GLU A 108 -15.30 -8.62 -9.88
C GLU A 108 -15.53 -10.04 -9.33
N ARG A 109 -16.78 -10.48 -9.42
CA ARG A 109 -17.18 -11.83 -8.98
C ARG A 109 -16.60 -12.92 -9.89
N ILE A 110 -16.38 -14.09 -9.28
CA ILE A 110 -15.97 -15.28 -10.00
C ILE A 110 -17.08 -15.68 -10.98
N LYS A 111 -16.76 -15.67 -12.26
CA LYS A 111 -17.72 -16.08 -13.30
C LYS A 111 -17.92 -17.59 -13.30
N PRO A 112 -19.16 -18.10 -13.50
CA PRO A 112 -19.47 -19.54 -13.38
C PRO A 112 -18.68 -20.48 -14.29
N TYR A 113 -18.16 -19.95 -15.39
CA TYR A 113 -17.37 -20.75 -16.35
C TYR A 113 -15.90 -20.90 -15.99
N ILE A 114 -15.40 -20.16 -14.98
CA ILE A 114 -14.01 -20.29 -14.50
C ILE A 114 -13.87 -21.57 -13.69
N LYS A 115 -12.94 -22.44 -14.08
CA LYS A 115 -12.71 -23.76 -13.46
C LYS A 115 -11.21 -24.03 -13.26
N GLY A 116 -10.90 -25.04 -12.46
CA GLY A 116 -9.53 -25.53 -12.27
C GLY A 116 -8.60 -24.48 -11.64
N LYS A 117 -7.37 -24.39 -12.14
CA LYS A 117 -6.31 -23.51 -11.61
C LYS A 117 -6.71 -22.03 -11.59
N GLN A 118 -7.44 -21.56 -12.61
CA GLN A 118 -7.92 -20.17 -12.67
C GLN A 118 -8.92 -19.86 -11.54
N LEU A 119 -9.78 -20.80 -11.18
CA LEU A 119 -10.72 -20.65 -10.08
C LEU A 119 -9.99 -20.49 -8.75
N GLU A 120 -8.98 -21.30 -8.48
CA GLU A 120 -8.18 -21.23 -7.27
C GLU A 120 -7.41 -19.89 -7.18
N GLN A 121 -6.87 -19.42 -8.31
CA GLN A 121 -6.21 -18.11 -8.36
C GLN A 121 -7.19 -16.98 -8.06
N THR A 122 -8.35 -16.96 -8.71
CA THR A 122 -9.38 -15.93 -8.49
C THR A 122 -9.90 -15.93 -7.05
N LYS A 123 -10.08 -17.12 -6.43
CA LYS A 123 -10.43 -17.23 -5.01
C LYS A 123 -9.39 -16.57 -4.10
N LYS A 124 -8.09 -16.78 -4.35
CA LYS A 124 -7.01 -16.18 -3.55
C LYS A 124 -6.97 -14.66 -3.68
N ILE A 125 -7.20 -14.14 -4.89
CA ILE A 125 -7.24 -12.68 -5.14
C ILE A 125 -8.43 -12.05 -4.41
N ASN A 126 -9.63 -12.61 -4.58
CA ASN A 126 -10.83 -12.11 -3.92
C ASN A 126 -10.74 -12.26 -2.39
N ASN A 127 -9.97 -13.25 -1.89
CA ASN A 127 -9.74 -13.41 -0.46
C ASN A 127 -9.02 -12.20 0.14
N SER A 128 -7.99 -11.64 -0.49
CA SER A 128 -7.27 -10.47 0.01
C SER A 128 -8.18 -9.25 0.16
N LEU A 129 -9.10 -9.01 -0.80
CA LEU A 129 -10.11 -7.94 -0.73
C LEU A 129 -11.18 -8.24 0.34
N SER A 130 -11.57 -9.50 0.49
CA SER A 130 -12.49 -9.93 1.55
C SER A 130 -11.89 -9.69 2.94
N VAL A 131 -10.62 -10.07 3.13
CA VAL A 131 -9.88 -9.81 4.38
C VAL A 131 -9.74 -8.31 4.63
N LEU A 132 -9.51 -7.50 3.59
CA LEU A 132 -9.51 -6.03 3.70
C LEU A 132 -10.86 -5.51 4.23
N GLY A 133 -11.97 -6.02 3.68
CA GLY A 133 -13.31 -5.70 4.16
C GLY A 133 -13.54 -6.12 5.63
N ASN A 134 -13.04 -7.28 6.01
CA ASN A 134 -13.12 -7.77 7.40
C ASN A 134 -12.29 -6.90 8.36
N CYS A 135 -11.09 -6.47 7.97
CA CYS A 135 -10.29 -5.52 8.75
C CYS A 135 -11.04 -4.20 8.97
N ILE A 136 -11.59 -3.62 7.91
CA ILE A 136 -12.38 -2.38 7.98
C ILE A 136 -13.57 -2.56 8.94
N ASN A 137 -14.34 -3.64 8.79
CA ASN A 137 -15.47 -3.93 9.67
C ASN A 137 -15.04 -4.07 11.13
N SER A 138 -13.95 -4.81 11.39
CA SER A 138 -13.45 -5.04 12.74
C SER A 138 -13.01 -3.73 13.42
N ILE A 139 -12.37 -2.83 12.66
CA ILE A 139 -11.98 -1.49 13.16
C ILE A 139 -13.23 -0.66 13.49
N VAL A 140 -14.19 -0.61 12.56
CA VAL A 140 -15.44 0.18 12.74
C VAL A 140 -16.24 -0.30 13.93
N LEU A 141 -16.26 -1.61 14.18
CA LEU A 141 -16.95 -2.22 15.34
C LEU A 141 -16.15 -2.12 16.65
N GLY A 142 -14.91 -1.63 16.61
CA GLY A 142 -14.05 -1.56 17.80
C GLY A 142 -13.63 -2.92 18.35
N ASN A 143 -13.53 -3.95 17.49
CA ASN A 143 -13.12 -5.28 17.91
C ASN A 143 -11.68 -5.26 18.44
N SER A 144 -11.41 -6.05 19.49
CA SER A 144 -10.07 -6.19 20.06
C SER A 144 -9.08 -6.89 19.12
N TYR A 145 -9.57 -7.73 18.22
CA TYR A 145 -8.78 -8.41 17.21
C TYR A 145 -9.17 -7.95 15.81
N ILE A 146 -8.17 -7.50 15.04
CA ILE A 146 -8.30 -7.11 13.63
C ILE A 146 -7.45 -8.07 12.80
N PRO A 147 -8.02 -8.75 11.78
CA PRO A 147 -7.35 -9.85 11.08
C PRO A 147 -6.32 -9.39 10.03
N PHE A 148 -5.45 -8.43 10.35
CA PHE A 148 -4.44 -7.91 9.42
C PHE A 148 -3.47 -8.98 8.88
N ARG A 149 -3.23 -10.06 9.65
CA ARG A 149 -2.27 -11.11 9.28
C ARG A 149 -2.82 -12.15 8.32
N GLU A 150 -4.12 -12.12 8.00
CA GLU A 150 -4.74 -13.08 7.10
C GLU A 150 -4.46 -12.82 5.62
N SER A 151 -3.95 -11.62 5.26
CA SER A 151 -3.51 -11.29 3.90
C SER A 151 -2.24 -10.44 3.92
N LYS A 152 -1.37 -10.63 2.92
CA LYS A 152 -0.21 -9.75 2.70
C LYS A 152 -0.63 -8.30 2.45
N LEU A 153 -1.71 -8.10 1.70
CA LEU A 153 -2.27 -6.77 1.45
C LEU A 153 -2.60 -6.04 2.74
N THR A 154 -3.44 -6.65 3.59
CA THR A 154 -3.87 -6.03 4.85
C THR A 154 -2.72 -5.84 5.83
N ARG A 155 -1.74 -6.75 5.78
CA ARG A 155 -0.54 -6.64 6.62
C ARG A 155 0.33 -5.44 6.22
N VAL A 156 0.53 -5.19 4.92
CA VAL A 156 1.28 -4.02 4.42
C VAL A 156 0.52 -2.73 4.69
N LEU A 157 -0.81 -2.75 4.57
CA LEU A 157 -1.67 -1.58 4.75
C LEU A 157 -2.14 -1.36 6.20
N GLN A 158 -1.64 -2.12 7.16
CA GLN A 158 -2.09 -2.07 8.56
C GLN A 158 -2.06 -0.65 9.13
N GLU A 159 -0.95 0.07 8.95
CA GLU A 159 -0.79 1.45 9.41
C GLU A 159 -1.73 2.44 8.68
N ALA A 160 -2.02 2.16 7.41
CA ALA A 160 -2.91 2.99 6.61
C ALA A 160 -4.39 2.81 6.98
N LEU A 161 -4.79 1.66 7.55
CA LEU A 161 -6.17 1.35 7.87
C LEU A 161 -6.54 1.64 9.34
N GLY A 162 -5.65 1.40 10.26
CA GLY A 162 -5.95 1.50 11.69
C GLY A 162 -4.89 2.24 12.50
N GLY A 163 -3.83 2.75 11.84
CA GLY A 163 -2.72 3.44 12.47
C GLY A 163 -2.77 4.96 12.32
N ASN A 164 -1.58 5.57 12.43
CA ASN A 164 -1.38 7.02 12.32
C ASN A 164 -1.34 7.46 10.84
N SER A 165 -2.47 7.47 10.16
CA SER A 165 -2.56 7.83 8.74
C SER A 165 -3.83 8.57 8.39
N ASN A 166 -3.77 9.34 7.30
CA ASN A 166 -4.93 9.93 6.64
C ASN A 166 -5.17 9.15 5.35
N THR A 167 -6.25 8.38 5.30
CA THR A 167 -6.54 7.45 4.21
C THR A 167 -7.74 7.91 3.40
N SER A 168 -7.58 7.97 2.08
CA SER A 168 -8.65 8.25 1.12
C SER A 168 -8.90 7.01 0.28
N LEU A 169 -10.17 6.65 0.10
CA LEU A 169 -10.61 5.55 -0.76
C LEU A 169 -11.33 6.09 -1.99
N ILE A 170 -10.85 5.72 -3.17
CA ILE A 170 -11.52 6.02 -4.45
C ILE A 170 -12.26 4.76 -4.89
N VAL A 171 -13.57 4.87 -5.08
CA VAL A 171 -14.42 3.77 -5.55
C VAL A 171 -14.84 4.06 -6.99
N THR A 172 -14.47 3.18 -7.91
CA THR A 172 -14.86 3.26 -9.32
C THR A 172 -16.13 2.44 -9.57
N LEU A 173 -17.05 2.98 -10.35
CA LEU A 173 -18.34 2.38 -10.64
C LEU A 173 -18.53 2.26 -12.16
N SER A 174 -19.16 1.18 -12.60
CA SER A 174 -19.57 1.03 -13.99
C SER A 174 -20.95 1.68 -14.23
N PRO A 175 -21.13 2.44 -15.31
CA PRO A 175 -22.44 2.98 -15.68
C PRO A 175 -23.37 1.94 -16.32
N SER A 176 -22.88 0.73 -16.61
CA SER A 176 -23.66 -0.32 -17.28
C SER A 176 -24.62 -1.01 -16.30
N ASN A 177 -25.85 -1.19 -16.71
CA ASN A 177 -26.86 -1.95 -15.96
C ASN A 177 -26.43 -3.41 -15.71
N LEU A 178 -25.59 -3.98 -16.59
CA LEU A 178 -25.06 -5.33 -16.44
C LEU A 178 -24.16 -5.49 -15.20
N ASN A 179 -23.59 -4.39 -14.72
CA ASN A 179 -22.65 -4.39 -13.59
C ASN A 179 -23.27 -3.73 -12.33
N SER A 180 -24.61 -3.61 -12.27
CA SER A 180 -25.31 -2.93 -11.17
C SER A 180 -25.04 -3.57 -9.81
N GLU A 181 -25.03 -4.91 -9.75
CA GLU A 181 -24.74 -5.63 -8.49
C GLU A 181 -23.30 -5.42 -8.02
N GLU A 182 -22.32 -5.38 -8.93
CA GLU A 182 -20.93 -5.13 -8.61
C GLU A 182 -20.72 -3.68 -8.16
N SER A 183 -21.39 -2.73 -8.85
CA SER A 183 -21.40 -1.32 -8.45
C SER A 183 -22.01 -1.13 -7.05
N LEU A 184 -23.12 -1.80 -6.75
CA LEU A 184 -23.73 -1.78 -5.42
C LEU A 184 -22.81 -2.38 -4.34
N SER A 185 -22.13 -3.48 -4.66
CA SER A 185 -21.15 -4.10 -3.76
C SER A 185 -19.99 -3.14 -3.44
N SER A 186 -19.47 -2.46 -4.46
CA SER A 186 -18.40 -1.46 -4.33
C SER A 186 -18.84 -0.25 -3.50
N LEU A 187 -20.06 0.25 -3.69
CA LEU A 187 -20.64 1.32 -2.88
C LEU A 187 -20.81 0.91 -1.41
N ASN A 188 -21.28 -0.30 -1.17
CA ASN A 188 -21.42 -0.84 0.18
C ASN A 188 -20.05 -0.98 0.89
N PHE A 189 -19.01 -1.36 0.15
CA PHE A 189 -17.65 -1.39 0.67
C PHE A 189 -17.17 0.03 1.04
N GLY A 190 -17.33 1.01 0.14
CA GLY A 190 -17.00 2.40 0.39
C GLY A 190 -17.75 3.01 1.57
N SER A 191 -19.05 2.71 1.70
CA SER A 191 -19.89 3.15 2.82
C SER A 191 -19.41 2.61 4.18
N ARG A 192 -18.87 1.39 4.22
CA ARG A 192 -18.24 0.86 5.43
C ARG A 192 -16.92 1.55 5.73
N ALA A 193 -16.09 1.76 4.72
CA ALA A 193 -14.80 2.43 4.88
C ALA A 193 -14.96 3.89 5.36
N MET A 194 -16.01 4.59 4.96
CA MET A 194 -16.32 5.96 5.45
C MET A 194 -16.54 6.05 6.96
N LYS A 195 -16.87 4.95 7.62
CA LYS A 195 -17.07 4.90 9.08
C LYS A 195 -15.78 4.77 9.88
N LEU A 196 -14.62 4.60 9.20
CA LEU A 196 -13.33 4.56 9.88
C LEU A 196 -13.03 5.91 10.53
N ALA A 197 -12.93 5.92 11.84
CA ALA A 197 -12.45 7.10 12.57
C ALA A 197 -10.93 7.16 12.46
N ILE A 198 -10.39 8.21 11.86
CA ILE A 198 -8.96 8.47 11.70
C ILE A 198 -8.58 9.70 12.52
N ASN A 199 -7.48 9.59 13.28
CA ASN A 199 -6.93 10.73 14.05
C ASN A 199 -5.42 10.81 13.80
N PRO A 200 -5.00 11.26 12.61
CA PRO A 200 -3.59 11.30 12.25
C PRO A 200 -2.84 12.36 13.03
N LYS A 201 -1.65 12.01 13.51
CA LYS A 201 -0.71 12.90 14.17
C LYS A 201 0.51 13.11 13.29
N ARG A 202 1.09 14.33 13.33
CA ARG A 202 2.35 14.60 12.64
C ARG A 202 3.49 13.84 13.32
N ASN A 203 4.32 13.17 12.57
CA ASN A 203 5.52 12.52 13.07
C ASN A 203 6.66 13.55 13.07
N ILE A 204 6.91 14.14 14.22
CA ILE A 204 7.89 15.21 14.43
C ILE A 204 8.93 14.68 15.41
N GLU A 205 10.20 14.75 15.03
CA GLU A 205 11.33 14.40 15.88
C GLU A 205 12.26 15.62 16.01
N SER A 206 12.63 15.98 17.23
CA SER A 206 13.72 16.93 17.48
C SER A 206 15.06 16.24 17.21
N VAL A 207 15.98 16.90 16.56
CA VAL A 207 17.26 16.33 16.15
C VAL A 207 18.38 17.25 16.57
N GLU A 208 19.40 16.71 17.23
CA GLU A 208 20.63 17.43 17.54
C GLU A 208 21.37 17.83 16.23
N GLU A 209 22.10 18.92 16.28
CA GLU A 209 22.77 19.56 15.13
C GLU A 209 23.68 18.58 14.37
N ASN A 210 24.42 17.72 15.08
CA ASN A 210 25.29 16.69 14.53
C ASN A 210 24.56 15.62 13.71
N ALA A 211 23.30 15.29 14.08
CA ALA A 211 22.49 14.33 13.37
C ALA A 211 21.88 14.93 12.10
N LEU A 212 21.62 16.23 12.08
CA LEU A 212 21.15 16.95 10.88
C LEU A 212 22.23 16.98 9.78
N GLU A 213 23.49 17.21 10.15
CA GLU A 213 24.61 17.12 9.20
C GLU A 213 24.77 15.72 8.59
N GLN A 214 24.57 14.67 9.39
CA GLN A 214 24.61 13.28 8.89
C GLN A 214 23.42 12.99 7.96
N LEU A 215 22.24 13.49 8.25
CA LEU A 215 21.07 13.40 7.38
C LEU A 215 21.33 14.13 6.04
N ASN A 216 21.84 15.35 6.08
CA ASN A 216 22.17 16.11 4.89
C ASN A 216 23.22 15.39 4.03
N LYS A 217 24.28 14.84 4.63
CA LYS A 217 25.30 14.04 3.91
C LYS A 217 24.75 12.77 3.28
N LYS A 218 23.69 12.19 3.85
CA LYS A 218 23.06 10.97 3.33
C LYS A 218 22.17 11.22 2.11
N TYR A 219 21.67 12.44 1.93
CA TYR A 219 20.67 12.80 0.91
C TYR A 219 21.16 13.83 -0.13
N ILE A 220 22.38 14.34 0.01
CA ILE A 220 23.10 15.12 -1.02
C ILE A 220 23.95 14.19 -1.87
#